data_2d23cd1a5630f3b42c646c826c53cdad
#
_entry.id   2d23cd1a5630f3b42c646c826c53cdad
#
_cell.length_a   1.000
_cell.length_b   1.000
_cell.length_c   1.000
_cell.angle_alpha   90.00
_cell.angle_beta   90.00
_cell.angle_gamma   90.00
#
_symmetry.space_group_name_H-M   'P 1'
#
loop_
_entity.id
_entity.type
_entity.pdbx_description
1 polymer ?
#
loop_
_entity_poly.entity_id
_entity_poly.type
_entity_poly.pdbx_seq_one_letter_code
_entity_poly.pdbx_strand_id
1 'polypeptide(L)'
;MASAKAEQGETQIYRADREEAILERLGGEVPEELRREYLAIVRKIMETSRMYQYGLLYDWMPERFSELFAGVPYEIPGQRVKLLLTRPNRPNAMSSILSMVGDYGYNMEKMELLSYSEDRESVRFLLTVRGDLSERHMQKLMVQLAGESQDFCIMEVLR
;
A
#
# COMPACT_ATOMS: atom_id res chain seq x y z
N MET A 1 3.11 4.50 17.80
CA MET A 1 4.20 4.63 16.78
C MET A 1 3.89 5.71 15.74
N ALA A 2 2.76 5.70 15.06
CA ALA A 2 2.41 6.74 14.08
C ALA A 2 2.29 8.14 14.72
N SER A 3 1.72 8.25 15.92
CA SER A 3 1.63 9.49 16.68
C SER A 3 3.01 10.10 16.97
N ALA A 4 3.93 9.29 17.49
CA ALA A 4 5.30 9.74 17.77
C ALA A 4 6.06 10.14 16.49
N LYS A 5 5.83 9.45 15.38
CA LYS A 5 6.42 9.80 14.08
C LYS A 5 5.89 11.14 13.54
N ALA A 6 4.59 11.37 13.68
CA ALA A 6 3.97 12.63 13.28
C ALA A 6 4.49 13.82 14.11
N GLU A 7 4.64 13.64 15.41
CA GLU A 7 5.19 14.64 16.33
C GLU A 7 6.65 14.98 16.03
N GLN A 8 7.43 14.01 15.56
CA GLN A 8 8.83 14.18 15.15
C GLN A 8 8.98 14.65 13.70
N GLY A 9 7.88 14.85 12.95
CA GLY A 9 7.91 15.20 11.54
C GLY A 9 8.30 14.04 10.61
N GLU A 10 8.50 12.83 11.14
CA GLU A 10 8.78 11.64 10.35
C GLU A 10 7.48 11.09 9.75
N THR A 11 7.37 11.11 8.43
CA THR A 11 6.17 10.67 7.68
C THR A 11 6.35 9.36 6.94
N GLN A 12 7.58 8.87 6.85
CA GLN A 12 7.87 7.62 6.18
C GLN A 12 7.51 6.43 7.06
N ILE A 13 6.36 5.79 6.77
CA ILE A 13 5.86 4.64 7.51
C ILE A 13 6.52 3.35 6.99
N TYR A 14 6.52 3.16 5.66
CA TYR A 14 7.10 1.99 5.03
C TYR A 14 8.59 2.15 4.79
N ARG A 15 9.37 1.28 5.39
CA ARG A 15 10.82 1.17 5.21
C ARG A 15 11.18 -0.28 4.95
N ALA A 16 11.27 -0.62 3.68
CA ALA A 16 11.55 -1.99 3.23
C ALA A 16 12.87 -2.54 3.78
N ASP A 17 13.92 -1.72 3.79
CA ASP A 17 15.24 -2.06 4.32
C ASP A 17 15.20 -2.45 5.82
N ARG A 18 14.46 -1.67 6.60
CA ARG A 18 14.30 -1.93 8.04
C ARG A 18 13.48 -3.18 8.32
N GLU A 19 12.39 -3.37 7.58
CA GLU A 19 11.55 -4.55 7.74
C GLU A 19 12.29 -5.83 7.34
N GLU A 20 13.06 -5.80 6.25
CA GLU A 20 13.90 -6.91 5.82
C GLU A 20 14.92 -7.30 6.92
N ALA A 21 15.61 -6.33 7.50
CA ALA A 21 16.55 -6.56 8.59
C ALA A 21 15.89 -7.19 9.82
N ILE A 22 14.68 -6.78 10.17
CA ILE A 22 13.92 -7.37 11.27
C ILE A 22 13.54 -8.82 10.94
N LEU A 23 13.09 -9.09 9.72
CA LEU A 23 12.73 -10.44 9.27
C LEU A 23 13.92 -11.39 9.28
N GLU A 24 15.09 -10.94 8.82
CA GLU A 24 16.33 -11.74 8.88
C GLU A 24 16.70 -12.11 10.32
N ARG A 25 16.69 -11.13 11.21
CA ARG A 25 16.97 -11.34 12.63
C ARG A 25 16.00 -12.33 13.27
N LEU A 26 14.71 -12.11 13.11
CA LEU A 26 13.67 -12.99 13.68
C LEU A 26 13.68 -14.39 13.08
N GLY A 27 13.96 -14.51 11.78
CA GLY A 27 14.10 -15.80 11.12
C GLY A 27 15.26 -16.63 11.63
N GLY A 28 16.33 -15.98 12.10
CA GLY A 28 17.47 -16.65 12.74
C GLY A 28 17.19 -17.18 14.16
N GLU A 29 16.15 -16.69 14.81
CA GLU A 29 15.75 -17.09 16.18
C GLU A 29 14.78 -18.28 16.21
N VAL A 30 14.33 -18.75 15.04
CA VAL A 30 13.31 -19.82 14.91
C VAL A 30 13.91 -21.05 14.23
N PRO A 31 13.51 -22.29 14.61
CA PRO A 31 13.90 -23.50 13.91
C PRO A 31 13.63 -23.41 12.40
N GLU A 32 14.54 -23.98 11.61
CA GLU A 32 14.49 -23.85 10.14
C GLU A 32 13.17 -24.40 9.56
N GLU A 33 12.67 -25.49 10.11
CA GLU A 33 11.43 -26.13 9.68
C GLU A 33 10.18 -25.27 9.88
N LEU A 34 10.22 -24.25 10.75
CA LEU A 34 9.09 -23.35 11.05
C LEU A 34 9.31 -21.94 10.50
N ARG A 35 10.50 -21.65 9.99
CA ARG A 35 10.92 -20.28 9.62
C ARG A 35 10.01 -19.65 8.58
N ARG A 36 9.63 -20.41 7.57
CA ARG A 36 8.79 -19.91 6.45
C ARG A 36 7.43 -19.44 6.96
N GLU A 37 6.74 -20.26 7.74
CA GLU A 37 5.42 -19.97 8.28
C GLU A 37 5.47 -18.84 9.29
N TYR A 38 6.48 -18.85 10.15
CA TYR A 38 6.72 -17.79 11.12
C TYR A 38 6.92 -16.43 10.45
N LEU A 39 7.79 -16.35 9.45
CA LEU A 39 8.04 -15.10 8.73
C LEU A 39 6.81 -14.62 7.94
N ALA A 40 5.98 -15.52 7.42
CA ALA A 40 4.72 -15.15 6.78
C ALA A 40 3.77 -14.44 7.75
N ILE A 41 3.66 -14.93 8.98
CA ILE A 41 2.86 -14.30 10.04
C ILE A 41 3.44 -12.93 10.42
N VAL A 42 4.74 -12.85 10.61
CA VAL A 42 5.42 -11.59 10.99
C VAL A 42 5.23 -10.53 9.89
N ARG A 43 5.36 -10.90 8.61
CA ARG A 43 5.08 -9.98 7.49
C ARG A 43 3.65 -9.46 7.53
N LYS A 44 2.67 -10.33 7.82
CA LYS A 44 1.27 -9.91 7.93
C LYS A 44 1.03 -8.96 9.10
N ILE A 45 1.69 -9.18 10.23
CA ILE A 45 1.64 -8.26 11.37
C ILE A 45 2.19 -6.88 10.97
N MET A 46 3.32 -6.85 10.25
CA MET A 46 3.91 -5.60 9.77
C MET A 46 2.98 -4.87 8.79
N GLU A 47 2.40 -5.56 7.83
CA GLU A 47 1.42 -5.00 6.88
C GLU A 47 0.22 -4.38 7.60
N THR A 48 -0.37 -5.11 8.54
CA THR A 48 -1.52 -4.65 9.32
C THR A 48 -1.16 -3.43 10.18
N SER A 49 0.04 -3.43 10.76
CA SER A 49 0.56 -2.29 11.51
C SER A 49 0.73 -1.05 10.63
N ARG A 50 1.25 -1.21 9.41
CA ARG A 50 1.36 -0.10 8.46
C ARG A 50 -0.02 0.44 8.04
N MET A 51 -0.98 -0.44 7.77
CA MET A 51 -2.35 -0.06 7.45
C MET A 51 -2.93 0.87 8.53
N TYR A 52 -2.78 0.49 9.78
CA TYR A 52 -3.22 1.31 10.91
C TYR A 52 -2.49 2.65 10.99
N GLN A 53 -1.16 2.65 10.82
CA GLN A 53 -0.36 3.87 10.86
C GLN A 53 -0.70 4.85 9.72
N TYR A 54 -0.91 4.36 8.49
CA TYR A 54 -1.34 5.20 7.37
C TYR A 54 -2.73 5.80 7.62
N GLY A 55 -3.64 5.01 8.17
CA GLY A 55 -4.97 5.50 8.53
C GLY A 55 -4.93 6.64 9.55
N LEU A 56 -4.13 6.49 10.60
CA LEU A 56 -3.93 7.55 11.61
C LEU A 56 -3.27 8.80 11.01
N LEU A 57 -2.25 8.63 10.20
CA LEU A 57 -1.54 9.75 9.56
C LEU A 57 -2.49 10.55 8.66
N TYR A 58 -3.32 9.86 7.89
CA TYR A 58 -4.31 10.52 7.05
C TYR A 58 -5.39 11.24 7.87
N ASP A 59 -5.82 10.66 8.99
CA ASP A 59 -6.80 11.31 9.89
C ASP A 59 -6.26 12.58 10.54
N TRP A 60 -4.97 12.60 10.90
CA TRP A 60 -4.36 13.75 11.58
C TRP A 60 -3.83 14.83 10.65
N MET A 61 -3.36 14.46 9.48
CA MET A 61 -2.68 15.35 8.53
C MET A 61 -3.15 15.11 7.10
N PRO A 62 -4.47 15.22 6.82
CA PRO A 62 -5.00 14.95 5.47
C PRO A 62 -4.41 15.87 4.40
N GLU A 63 -4.02 17.09 4.77
CA GLU A 63 -3.40 18.08 3.88
C GLU A 63 -2.08 17.60 3.25
N ARG A 64 -1.36 16.69 3.90
CA ARG A 64 -0.11 16.11 3.35
C ARG A 64 -0.34 15.23 2.13
N PHE A 65 -1.58 14.80 1.93
CA PHE A 65 -1.97 13.92 0.82
C PHE A 65 -2.80 14.65 -0.24
N SER A 66 -2.88 15.98 -0.17
CA SER A 66 -3.67 16.79 -1.10
C SER A 66 -3.25 16.60 -2.56
N GLU A 67 -1.95 16.46 -2.83
CA GLU A 67 -1.44 16.23 -4.19
C GLU A 67 -1.89 14.88 -4.76
N LEU A 68 -2.05 13.86 -3.90
CA LEU A 68 -2.52 12.54 -4.31
C LEU A 68 -3.93 12.59 -4.94
N PHE A 69 -4.76 13.48 -4.45
CA PHE A 69 -6.15 13.65 -4.88
C PHE A 69 -6.34 14.85 -5.82
N ALA A 70 -5.26 15.56 -6.18
CA ALA A 70 -5.33 16.74 -7.04
C ALA A 70 -5.91 16.38 -8.41
N GLY A 71 -6.94 17.12 -8.85
CA GLY A 71 -7.62 16.89 -10.11
C GLY A 71 -8.52 15.65 -10.17
N VAL A 72 -8.69 14.95 -9.04
CA VAL A 72 -9.55 13.77 -8.95
C VAL A 72 -10.85 14.15 -8.26
N PRO A 73 -12.03 13.78 -8.80
CA PRO A 73 -13.32 14.10 -8.17
C PRO A 73 -13.63 13.14 -7.00
N TYR A 74 -12.77 13.12 -6.00
CA TYR A 74 -12.86 12.17 -4.88
C TYR A 74 -13.97 12.50 -3.87
N GLU A 75 -14.59 13.67 -3.96
CA GLU A 75 -15.75 14.07 -3.14
C GLU A 75 -17.08 13.61 -3.73
N ILE A 76 -17.07 13.14 -4.98
CA ILE A 76 -18.28 12.72 -5.68
C ILE A 76 -18.37 11.19 -5.63
N PRO A 77 -19.50 10.63 -5.19
CA PRO A 77 -19.68 9.17 -5.14
C PRO A 77 -19.39 8.50 -6.47
N GLY A 78 -18.63 7.42 -6.40
CA GLY A 78 -18.28 6.58 -7.56
C GLY A 78 -18.40 5.11 -7.21
N GLN A 79 -18.19 4.24 -8.17
CA GLN A 79 -18.30 2.79 -7.96
C GLN A 79 -16.95 2.08 -8.10
N ARG A 80 -16.02 2.67 -8.81
CA ARG A 80 -14.70 2.08 -9.11
C ARG A 80 -13.64 3.14 -9.21
N VAL A 81 -12.44 2.77 -8.80
CA VAL A 81 -11.25 3.63 -8.93
C VAL A 81 -10.23 2.91 -9.80
N LYS A 82 -9.78 3.60 -10.82
CA LYS A 82 -8.69 3.14 -11.70
C LYS A 82 -7.41 3.84 -11.33
N LEU A 83 -6.37 3.08 -11.09
CA LEU A 83 -5.10 3.63 -10.60
C LEU A 83 -3.90 2.93 -11.22
N LEU A 84 -2.80 3.67 -11.25
CA LEU A 84 -1.51 3.23 -11.75
C LEU A 84 -0.50 3.25 -10.62
N LEU A 85 0.35 2.23 -10.54
CA LEU A 85 1.45 2.20 -9.60
C LEU A 85 2.61 1.32 -10.09
N THR A 86 3.78 1.57 -9.55
CA THR A 86 4.99 0.80 -9.83
C THR A 86 5.50 0.17 -8.53
N ARG A 87 5.87 -1.09 -8.60
CA ARG A 87 6.42 -1.87 -7.48
C ARG A 87 7.75 -2.49 -7.87
N PRO A 88 8.63 -2.78 -6.90
CA PRO A 88 9.80 -3.62 -7.17
C PRO A 88 9.37 -4.97 -7.75
N ASN A 89 10.09 -5.44 -8.76
CA ASN A 89 9.84 -6.74 -9.39
C ASN A 89 10.39 -7.87 -8.51
N ARG A 90 9.62 -8.26 -7.53
CA ARG A 90 9.97 -9.30 -6.54
C ARG A 90 8.82 -10.30 -6.41
N PRO A 91 9.11 -11.52 -5.93
CA PRO A 91 8.04 -12.41 -5.46
C PRO A 91 7.11 -11.65 -4.51
N ASN A 92 5.82 -11.88 -4.62
CA ASN A 92 4.75 -11.22 -3.85
C ASN A 92 4.43 -9.75 -4.20
N ALA A 93 5.03 -9.16 -5.24
CA ALA A 93 4.69 -7.78 -5.64
C ALA A 93 3.19 -7.62 -5.95
N MET A 94 2.60 -8.56 -6.70
CA MET A 94 1.17 -8.57 -7.01
C MET A 94 0.33 -8.96 -5.79
N SER A 95 0.71 -10.02 -5.10
CA SER A 95 -0.06 -10.55 -3.96
C SER A 95 -0.16 -9.55 -2.81
N SER A 96 0.88 -8.75 -2.57
CA SER A 96 0.84 -7.70 -1.56
C SER A 96 -0.17 -6.60 -1.88
N ILE A 97 -0.32 -6.24 -3.16
CA ILE A 97 -1.34 -5.27 -3.60
C ILE A 97 -2.74 -5.85 -3.38
N LEU A 98 -2.97 -7.09 -3.82
CA LEU A 98 -4.25 -7.77 -3.65
C LEU A 98 -4.62 -7.94 -2.18
N SER A 99 -3.65 -8.33 -1.35
CA SER A 99 -3.83 -8.44 0.10
C SER A 99 -4.23 -7.09 0.72
N MET A 100 -3.55 -6.03 0.34
CA MET A 100 -3.83 -4.69 0.83
C MET A 100 -5.26 -4.24 0.48
N VAL A 101 -5.67 -4.39 -0.77
CA VAL A 101 -7.03 -4.06 -1.20
C VAL A 101 -8.07 -4.87 -0.42
N GLY A 102 -7.84 -6.17 -0.26
CA GLY A 102 -8.72 -7.07 0.50
C GLY A 102 -8.79 -6.73 2.00
N ASP A 103 -7.68 -6.33 2.61
CA ASP A 103 -7.62 -5.95 4.03
C ASP A 103 -8.46 -4.70 4.33
N TYR A 104 -8.61 -3.80 3.34
CA TYR A 104 -9.54 -2.66 3.43
C TYR A 104 -10.99 -3.04 3.10
N GLY A 105 -11.27 -4.30 2.78
CA GLY A 105 -12.62 -4.78 2.47
C GLY A 105 -13.10 -4.50 1.05
N TYR A 106 -12.19 -4.13 0.14
CA TYR A 106 -12.53 -3.86 -1.25
C TYR A 106 -12.17 -5.02 -2.18
N ASN A 107 -12.82 -5.06 -3.34
CA ASN A 107 -12.55 -6.04 -4.38
C ASN A 107 -11.71 -5.45 -5.50
N MET A 108 -10.68 -6.19 -5.92
CA MET A 108 -9.97 -5.94 -7.15
C MET A 108 -10.80 -6.48 -8.33
N GLU A 109 -11.25 -5.61 -9.23
CA GLU A 109 -11.96 -6.03 -10.44
C GLU A 109 -11.00 -6.38 -11.58
N LYS A 110 -9.91 -5.63 -11.70
CA LYS A 110 -8.93 -5.84 -12.75
C LYS A 110 -7.53 -5.46 -12.28
N MET A 111 -6.57 -6.26 -12.68
CA MET A 111 -5.15 -5.99 -12.49
C MET A 111 -4.40 -6.35 -13.75
N GLU A 112 -3.71 -5.38 -14.33
CA GLU A 112 -2.93 -5.54 -15.56
C GLU A 112 -1.48 -5.17 -15.30
N LEU A 113 -0.57 -6.06 -15.66
CA LEU A 113 0.84 -5.74 -15.76
C LEU A 113 1.07 -5.00 -17.08
N LEU A 114 1.47 -3.73 -17.01
CA LEU A 114 1.67 -2.90 -18.20
C LEU A 114 3.07 -3.04 -18.78
N SER A 115 4.09 -2.94 -17.93
CA SER A 115 5.48 -2.92 -18.37
C SER A 115 6.44 -3.24 -17.24
N TYR A 116 7.64 -3.62 -17.62
CA TYR A 116 8.80 -3.66 -16.73
C TYR A 116 9.69 -2.45 -17.02
N SER A 117 10.48 -2.03 -16.02
CA SER A 117 11.60 -1.12 -16.26
C SER A 117 12.66 -1.76 -17.19
N GLU A 118 13.54 -0.96 -17.78
CA GLU A 118 14.60 -1.46 -18.69
C GLU A 118 15.50 -2.50 -18.01
N ASP A 119 15.84 -2.28 -16.74
CA ASP A 119 16.62 -3.18 -15.90
C ASP A 119 15.82 -4.36 -15.34
N ARG A 120 14.50 -4.38 -15.54
CA ARG A 120 13.54 -5.32 -14.96
C ARG A 120 13.47 -5.36 -13.44
N GLU A 121 13.97 -4.35 -12.78
CA GLU A 121 13.92 -4.24 -11.31
C GLU A 121 12.58 -3.73 -10.77
N SER A 122 11.76 -3.15 -11.62
CA SER A 122 10.43 -2.70 -11.26
C SER A 122 9.36 -3.09 -12.29
N VAL A 123 8.14 -3.13 -11.85
CA VAL A 123 6.97 -3.50 -12.65
C VAL A 123 5.83 -2.52 -12.40
N ARG A 124 5.19 -2.10 -13.48
CA ARG A 124 4.07 -1.15 -13.49
C ARG A 124 2.75 -1.89 -13.68
N PHE A 125 1.80 -1.57 -12.82
CA PHE A 125 0.45 -2.15 -12.82
C PHE A 125 -0.62 -1.10 -13.03
N LEU A 126 -1.64 -1.47 -13.78
CA LEU A 126 -2.90 -0.77 -13.87
C LEU A 126 -3.96 -1.56 -13.11
N LEU A 127 -4.63 -0.93 -12.16
CA LEU A 127 -5.60 -1.56 -11.27
C LEU A 127 -6.98 -0.92 -11.43
N THR A 128 -8.01 -1.72 -11.29
CA THR A 128 -9.40 -1.24 -11.11
C THR A 128 -9.93 -1.85 -9.82
N VAL A 129 -10.17 -1.00 -8.84
CA VAL A 129 -10.68 -1.39 -7.53
C VAL A 129 -12.14 -0.97 -7.42
N ARG A 130 -13.00 -1.89 -7.00
CA ARG A 130 -14.40 -1.60 -6.75
C ARG A 130 -14.57 -0.94 -5.40
N GLY A 131 -15.14 0.26 -5.39
CA GLY A 131 -15.38 1.04 -4.17
C GLY A 131 -15.56 2.52 -4.49
N ASP A 132 -16.03 3.23 -3.50
CA ASP A 132 -16.32 4.67 -3.59
C ASP A 132 -15.16 5.50 -3.03
N LEU A 133 -14.50 6.28 -3.87
CA LEU A 133 -13.39 7.14 -3.44
C LEU A 133 -13.84 8.30 -2.53
N SER A 134 -15.13 8.63 -2.48
CA SER A 134 -15.64 9.60 -1.53
C SER A 134 -15.63 9.09 -0.09
N GLU A 135 -15.55 7.77 0.10
CA GLU A 135 -15.43 7.17 1.42
C GLU A 135 -14.01 7.34 1.97
N ARG A 136 -13.92 7.81 3.21
CA ARG A 136 -12.63 8.02 3.88
C ARG A 136 -11.78 6.75 3.96
N HIS A 137 -12.42 5.60 4.10
CA HIS A 137 -11.74 4.31 4.15
C HIS A 137 -11.05 3.96 2.83
N MET A 138 -11.69 4.26 1.70
CA MET A 138 -11.08 4.12 0.37
C MET A 138 -9.92 5.08 0.16
N GLN A 139 -10.05 6.31 0.65
CA GLN A 139 -8.96 7.31 0.62
C GLN A 139 -7.73 6.82 1.40
N LYS A 140 -7.92 6.17 2.56
CA LYS A 140 -6.84 5.57 3.35
C LYS A 140 -6.13 4.45 2.59
N LEU A 141 -6.86 3.63 1.84
CA LEU A 141 -6.25 2.63 0.95
C LEU A 141 -5.38 3.30 -0.12
N MET A 142 -5.86 4.38 -0.74
CA MET A 142 -5.06 5.12 -1.73
C MET A 142 -3.77 5.69 -1.10
N VAL A 143 -3.86 6.23 0.09
CA VAL A 143 -2.71 6.75 0.84
C VAL A 143 -1.67 5.66 1.11
N GLN A 144 -2.07 4.47 1.53
CA GLN A 144 -1.15 3.37 1.75
C GLN A 144 -0.55 2.85 0.46
N LEU A 145 -1.36 2.65 -0.59
CA LEU A 145 -0.85 2.22 -1.91
C LEU A 145 0.19 3.20 -2.44
N ALA A 146 -0.06 4.51 -2.33
CA ALA A 146 0.88 5.54 -2.72
C ALA A 146 2.16 5.50 -1.89
N GLY A 147 2.06 5.35 -0.58
CA GLY A 147 3.20 5.31 0.33
C GLY A 147 4.09 4.08 0.17
N GLU A 148 3.54 2.99 -0.36
CA GLU A 148 4.25 1.71 -0.57
C GLU A 148 4.57 1.42 -2.04
N SER A 149 4.35 2.38 -2.93
CA SER A 149 4.58 2.24 -4.36
C SER A 149 5.33 3.45 -4.91
N GLN A 150 5.84 3.32 -6.13
CA GLN A 150 6.38 4.42 -6.91
C GLN A 150 5.38 4.80 -8.02
N ASP A 151 5.47 6.03 -8.52
CA ASP A 151 4.65 6.53 -9.64
C ASP A 151 3.15 6.27 -9.45
N PHE A 152 2.67 6.38 -8.21
CA PHE A 152 1.25 6.19 -7.91
C PHE A 152 0.43 7.35 -8.50
N CYS A 153 -0.64 6.99 -9.19
CA CYS A 153 -1.58 7.97 -9.75
C CYS A 153 -3.00 7.40 -9.78
N ILE A 154 -3.95 8.18 -9.26
CA ILE A 154 -5.37 7.90 -9.46
C ILE A 154 -5.73 8.42 -10.86
N MET A 155 -6.05 7.51 -11.77
CA MET A 155 -6.29 7.81 -13.18
C MET A 155 -7.70 8.28 -13.44
N GLU A 156 -8.67 7.62 -12.81
CA GLU A 156 -10.08 7.82 -13.11
C GLU A 156 -10.96 7.30 -11.98
N VAL A 157 -12.06 8.01 -11.72
CA VAL A 157 -13.17 7.54 -10.89
C VAL A 157 -14.34 7.22 -11.79
N LEU A 158 -14.74 5.96 -11.84
CA LEU A 158 -15.84 5.46 -12.66
C LEU A 158 -17.12 5.41 -11.83
N ARG A 159 -18.18 5.90 -12.41
CA ARG A 159 -19.51 5.94 -11.78
C ARG A 159 -20.43 4.80 -12.23
#